data_b297727bbd1a02af1121ce11ebc60662
#
_entry.id   b297727bbd1a02af1121ce11ebc60662
#
_cell.length_a   1.000
_cell.length_b   1.000
_cell.length_c   1.000
_cell.angle_alpha   90.00
_cell.angle_beta   90.00
_cell.angle_gamma   90.00
#
_symmetry.space_group_name_H-M   'P 1'
#
loop_
_entity.id
_entity.type
_entity.pdbx_description
1 polymer ?
#
loop_
_entity_poly.entity_id
_entity_poly.type
_entity_poly.pdbx_seq_one_letter_code
_entity_poly.pdbx_strand_id
1 'polypeptide(L)'
;MKSKFIKKALCGAMALCMSTTLIACGGGNKTPTGGNSGGPSSAETGINVLLFTGTATRNGAIKWIQDAAARFTELKKDESYESGKKGVDITIQDNKLIPYDSLSSDGNDIYLDEAKADMYTYSASNELMQLDEIVSYIENDQKLTIDADAKKRMLGYESADGQRHYYGLPQYEWSNSLTYDVNYFEDAGLYFAKPDAIKSVTYEGKYGTVKFVDPADMQKSCGPDGAYGTSDDGLPSSLEEFAQLCDYIKSQGGSPFIIPGGAGGSVYSFHMVQAIWAALEGAETMKSIKAEYSETPVEVVTGFKDGEYFFGDKNIPMPITEKVVLNDTTGYKMYDMASRYYALAFMQLANDNDWFHSETKSDTSADKVQTTFIATNANERAAMYIDGTYWYHEAKLYNKGAAFTQWKRTSGGKERKLSYMCLPTTLKGSVAEGEGKKNTMLNVGSSFMFVNNRVSENAGKKKAVTDFLKFLYSKAELAAFTEYLGMNIPINYDYDEKKLGDYYYTSFKKLRSEADVITAASDNPVQYKNLSSFILGFGGALNYYTYNGQVMMEGYLQAYRNGRTAKDIYTGSTLSEAIWKTLLENAKK
;
A
#
# COMPACT_ATOMS: atom_id res chain seq x y z
N MET A 1 -18.78 14.35 29.99
CA MET A 1 -19.43 13.07 29.65
C MET A 1 -19.62 12.82 28.15
N LYS A 2 -19.89 13.82 27.31
CA LYS A 2 -20.05 13.66 25.84
C LYS A 2 -18.74 13.31 25.09
N SER A 3 -17.58 13.76 25.57
CA SER A 3 -16.27 13.50 24.93
C SER A 3 -15.82 12.02 24.99
N LYS A 4 -16.15 11.31 26.07
CA LYS A 4 -15.83 9.87 26.21
C LYS A 4 -16.68 8.97 25.29
N PHE A 5 -17.86 9.43 24.90
CA PHE A 5 -18.74 8.68 24.00
C PHE A 5 -18.27 8.74 22.54
N ILE A 6 -17.75 9.90 22.11
CA ILE A 6 -17.23 10.09 20.74
C ILE A 6 -15.92 9.29 20.56
N LYS A 7 -15.02 9.27 21.57
CA LYS A 7 -13.79 8.44 21.51
C LYS A 7 -14.12 6.94 21.43
N LYS A 8 -15.13 6.47 22.15
CA LYS A 8 -15.56 5.05 22.07
C LYS A 8 -16.27 4.71 20.76
N ALA A 9 -16.99 5.65 20.16
CA ALA A 9 -17.65 5.42 18.87
C ALA A 9 -16.65 5.36 17.70
N LEU A 10 -15.63 6.22 17.66
CA LEU A 10 -14.59 6.17 16.63
C LEU A 10 -13.68 4.93 16.80
N CYS A 11 -13.22 4.64 18.01
CA CYS A 11 -12.42 3.43 18.27
C CYS A 11 -13.24 2.13 18.09
N GLY A 12 -14.53 2.13 18.46
CA GLY A 12 -15.41 0.98 18.30
C GLY A 12 -15.72 0.67 16.83
N ALA A 13 -15.92 1.69 16.00
CA ALA A 13 -16.14 1.51 14.57
C ALA A 13 -14.89 0.96 13.85
N MET A 14 -13.68 1.45 14.20
CA MET A 14 -12.44 0.94 13.63
C MET A 14 -12.14 -0.52 14.06
N ALA A 15 -12.44 -0.91 15.28
CA ALA A 15 -12.21 -2.28 15.75
C ALA A 15 -13.18 -3.29 15.12
N LEU A 16 -14.43 -2.91 14.85
CA LEU A 16 -15.40 -3.80 14.20
C LEU A 16 -15.10 -4.04 12.71
N CYS A 17 -14.51 -3.04 12.02
CA CYS A 17 -14.25 -3.13 10.58
C CYS A 17 -13.15 -4.11 10.21
N MET A 18 -12.23 -4.40 11.14
CA MET A 18 -11.13 -5.33 10.86
C MET A 18 -11.47 -6.79 11.09
N SER A 19 -12.54 -7.07 11.84
CA SER A 19 -13.01 -8.45 12.02
C SER A 19 -13.77 -9.00 10.81
N THR A 20 -14.31 -8.13 9.94
CA THR A 20 -15.11 -8.56 8.78
C THR A 20 -14.30 -8.72 7.50
N THR A 21 -13.18 -8.00 7.34
CA THR A 21 -12.30 -8.14 6.16
C THR A 21 -11.40 -9.37 6.20
N LEU A 22 -11.15 -9.94 7.38
CA LEU A 22 -10.31 -11.13 7.55
C LEU A 22 -11.03 -12.47 7.31
N ILE A 23 -12.37 -12.48 7.20
CA ILE A 23 -13.14 -13.73 7.01
C ILE A 23 -13.26 -14.11 5.53
N ALA A 24 -13.00 -13.21 4.59
CA ALA A 24 -13.15 -13.50 3.16
C ALA A 24 -11.98 -14.28 2.52
N CYS A 25 -10.87 -14.49 3.22
CA CYS A 25 -9.71 -15.28 2.72
C CYS A 25 -9.65 -16.72 3.27
N GLY A 26 -10.75 -17.26 3.74
CA GLY A 26 -10.84 -18.61 4.30
C GLY A 26 -11.23 -19.70 3.31
N GLY A 27 -10.47 -19.89 2.25
CA GLY A 27 -10.50 -21.11 1.44
C GLY A 27 -9.69 -22.19 2.15
N GLY A 28 -10.39 -23.16 2.75
CA GLY A 28 -9.76 -24.23 3.52
C GLY A 28 -8.86 -25.13 2.68
N ASN A 29 -7.57 -24.92 2.77
CA ASN A 29 -6.59 -25.96 2.49
C ASN A 29 -5.91 -26.33 3.81
N LYS A 30 -6.09 -27.56 4.23
CA LYS A 30 -5.36 -28.14 5.35
C LYS A 30 -3.87 -28.14 5.00
N THR A 31 -3.16 -27.15 5.51
CA THR A 31 -1.70 -27.18 5.51
C THR A 31 -1.26 -28.31 6.44
N PRO A 32 -0.24 -29.09 6.10
CA PRO A 32 0.29 -30.09 7.01
C PRO A 32 0.74 -29.40 8.29
N THR A 33 0.11 -29.70 9.38
CA THR A 33 0.52 -29.32 10.73
C THR A 33 1.77 -30.08 11.10
N GLY A 34 2.91 -29.57 10.70
CA GLY A 34 4.20 -29.88 11.26
C GLY A 34 4.59 -28.79 12.27
N GLY A 35 3.71 -28.48 13.19
CA GLY A 35 3.99 -27.59 14.30
C GLY A 35 4.31 -28.43 15.52
N ASN A 36 5.54 -28.42 15.92
CA ASN A 36 5.93 -28.84 17.25
C ASN A 36 5.27 -27.87 18.25
N SER A 37 4.18 -28.28 18.86
CA SER A 37 3.51 -27.56 19.96
C SER A 37 4.19 -27.86 21.30
N GLY A 38 5.52 -27.92 21.31
CA GLY A 38 6.31 -27.91 22.51
C GLY A 38 6.45 -26.46 22.96
N GLY A 39 5.98 -26.10 24.15
CA GLY A 39 6.40 -24.86 24.78
C GLY A 39 7.93 -24.85 24.94
N PRO A 40 8.58 -23.67 25.17
CA PRO A 40 10.02 -23.56 25.23
C PRO A 40 10.61 -24.60 26.18
N SER A 41 11.61 -25.32 25.73
CA SER A 41 12.35 -26.26 26.57
C SER A 41 12.82 -25.53 27.83
N SER A 42 12.61 -26.09 29.00
CA SER A 42 13.08 -25.50 30.25
C SER A 42 14.61 -25.31 30.30
N ALA A 43 15.34 -25.92 29.36
CA ALA A 43 16.80 -25.89 29.23
C ALA A 43 17.32 -24.72 28.38
N GLU A 44 16.44 -24.01 27.64
CA GLU A 44 16.79 -22.95 26.68
C GLU A 44 16.07 -21.64 27.02
N THR A 45 16.64 -20.50 26.57
CA THR A 45 15.95 -19.21 26.68
C THR A 45 14.90 -19.10 25.57
N GLY A 46 13.61 -19.05 25.95
CA GLY A 46 12.51 -18.97 25.01
C GLY A 46 12.31 -17.57 24.45
N ILE A 47 12.10 -17.46 23.14
CA ILE A 47 11.67 -16.25 22.43
C ILE A 47 10.37 -16.56 21.68
N ASN A 48 9.31 -15.82 21.97
CA ASN A 48 8.01 -15.97 21.31
C ASN A 48 7.77 -14.85 20.31
N VAL A 49 7.52 -15.18 19.06
CA VAL A 49 7.28 -14.24 17.95
C VAL A 49 5.87 -14.41 17.44
N LEU A 50 5.12 -13.31 17.37
CA LEU A 50 3.79 -13.26 16.79
C LEU A 50 3.80 -12.43 15.50
N LEU A 51 3.35 -13.04 14.41
CA LEU A 51 3.25 -12.39 13.11
C LEU A 51 1.79 -12.13 12.78
N PHE A 52 1.49 -10.87 12.47
CA PHE A 52 0.25 -10.46 11.86
C PHE A 52 0.55 -9.74 10.54
N THR A 53 0.55 -10.49 9.46
CA THR A 53 0.86 -10.01 8.12
C THR A 53 -0.24 -10.42 7.15
N GLY A 54 -0.40 -9.70 6.06
CA GLY A 54 -1.30 -10.08 4.96
C GLY A 54 -0.91 -11.41 4.31
N THR A 55 -1.81 -12.01 3.58
CA THR A 55 -1.66 -13.39 3.07
C THR A 55 -0.40 -13.56 2.23
N ALA A 56 -0.05 -12.58 1.41
CA ALA A 56 1.10 -12.61 0.53
C ALA A 56 2.42 -12.55 1.27
N THR A 57 2.52 -11.50 2.05
CA THR A 57 3.71 -11.18 2.82
C THR A 57 3.87 -12.14 3.99
N ARG A 58 2.76 -12.66 4.53
CA ARG A 58 2.78 -13.68 5.58
C ARG A 58 3.57 -14.91 5.18
N ASN A 59 3.30 -15.51 4.02
CA ASN A 59 3.99 -16.72 3.61
C ASN A 59 5.50 -16.51 3.42
N GLY A 60 5.90 -15.38 2.83
CA GLY A 60 7.31 -15.04 2.67
C GLY A 60 7.97 -14.63 4.00
N ALA A 61 7.32 -13.79 4.81
CA ALA A 61 7.83 -13.37 6.10
C ALA A 61 7.93 -14.53 7.10
N ILE A 62 6.95 -15.42 7.13
CA ILE A 62 6.99 -16.63 7.96
C ILE A 62 8.16 -17.51 7.55
N LYS A 63 8.32 -17.80 6.25
CA LYS A 63 9.42 -18.63 5.79
C LYS A 63 10.77 -18.00 6.14
N TRP A 64 10.95 -16.71 5.86
CA TRP A 64 12.18 -16.01 6.19
C TRP A 64 12.50 -16.09 7.68
N ILE A 65 11.53 -15.75 8.55
CA ILE A 65 11.78 -15.72 9.99
C ILE A 65 11.97 -17.12 10.59
N GLN A 66 11.31 -18.15 10.05
CA GLN A 66 11.54 -19.55 10.45
C GLN A 66 12.96 -20.01 10.09
N ASP A 67 13.40 -19.74 8.87
CA ASP A 67 14.74 -20.09 8.41
C ASP A 67 15.81 -19.29 9.17
N ALA A 68 15.56 -18.01 9.45
CA ALA A 68 16.44 -17.17 10.26
C ALA A 68 16.51 -17.64 11.72
N ALA A 69 15.37 -17.99 12.32
CA ALA A 69 15.31 -18.55 13.68
C ALA A 69 16.12 -19.85 13.80
N ALA A 70 15.98 -20.75 12.83
CA ALA A 70 16.75 -22.01 12.81
C ALA A 70 18.28 -21.74 12.73
N ARG A 71 18.71 -20.81 11.88
CA ARG A 71 20.12 -20.41 11.78
C ARG A 71 20.62 -19.76 13.06
N PHE A 72 19.82 -18.90 13.68
CA PHE A 72 20.18 -18.23 14.93
C PHE A 72 20.26 -19.21 16.09
N THR A 73 19.30 -20.12 16.23
CA THR A 73 19.32 -21.20 17.24
C THR A 73 20.59 -22.04 17.13
N GLU A 74 20.96 -22.46 15.94
CA GLU A 74 22.21 -23.22 15.75
C GLU A 74 23.47 -22.40 16.08
N LEU A 75 23.48 -21.12 15.66
CA LEU A 75 24.57 -20.18 15.95
C LEU A 75 24.76 -19.97 17.46
N LYS A 76 23.67 -19.96 18.24
CA LYS A 76 23.63 -19.62 19.67
C LYS A 76 23.45 -20.83 20.60
N LYS A 77 23.52 -22.04 20.08
CA LYS A 77 23.28 -23.28 20.84
C LYS A 77 24.16 -23.46 22.10
N ASP A 78 25.34 -22.84 22.12
CA ASP A 78 26.31 -22.95 23.22
C ASP A 78 26.33 -21.70 24.12
N GLU A 79 25.61 -20.66 23.78
CA GLU A 79 25.53 -19.41 24.54
C GLU A 79 24.53 -19.53 25.70
N SER A 80 24.88 -18.97 26.87
CA SER A 80 23.98 -18.92 28.03
C SER A 80 23.48 -17.49 28.22
N TYR A 81 22.18 -17.29 28.03
CA TYR A 81 21.50 -15.99 28.24
C TYR A 81 20.93 -15.89 29.64
N GLU A 82 20.40 -16.98 30.18
CA GLU A 82 19.81 -17.05 31.50
C GLU A 82 20.53 -18.11 32.34
N SER A 83 20.60 -17.89 33.65
CA SER A 83 21.24 -18.82 34.59
C SER A 83 20.61 -20.22 34.47
N GLY A 84 21.44 -21.24 34.26
CA GLY A 84 21.02 -22.64 34.12
C GLY A 84 20.41 -22.99 32.77
N LYS A 85 20.39 -22.06 31.83
CA LYS A 85 19.92 -22.32 30.45
C LYS A 85 21.07 -22.22 29.44
N LYS A 86 20.97 -22.96 28.36
CA LYS A 86 21.96 -22.98 27.29
C LYS A 86 21.26 -23.02 25.93
N GLY A 87 21.58 -22.08 25.05
CA GLY A 87 20.91 -21.90 23.76
C GLY A 87 19.63 -21.06 23.82
N VAL A 88 18.95 -20.99 22.71
CA VAL A 88 17.66 -20.30 22.54
C VAL A 88 16.67 -21.21 21.83
N ASP A 89 15.41 -21.16 22.24
CA ASP A 89 14.28 -21.77 21.56
C ASP A 89 13.35 -20.68 21.04
N ILE A 90 13.07 -20.64 19.74
CA ILE A 90 12.27 -19.59 19.09
C ILE A 90 10.96 -20.19 18.58
N THR A 91 9.87 -19.80 19.22
CA THR A 91 8.52 -20.19 18.83
C THR A 91 7.91 -19.10 17.98
N ILE A 92 7.45 -19.43 16.77
CA ILE A 92 6.82 -18.51 15.84
C ILE A 92 5.33 -18.84 15.72
N GLN A 93 4.50 -17.89 16.01
CA GLN A 93 3.05 -17.95 15.85
C GLN A 93 2.61 -17.01 14.73
N ASP A 94 1.73 -17.48 13.87
CA ASP A 94 1.16 -16.70 12.79
C ASP A 94 -0.37 -16.65 12.88
N ASN A 95 -0.98 -15.77 12.09
CA ASN A 95 -2.42 -15.72 11.90
C ASN A 95 -3.24 -15.34 13.15
N LYS A 96 -2.62 -14.69 14.13
CA LYS A 96 -3.32 -14.16 15.29
C LYS A 96 -3.25 -12.64 15.29
N LEU A 97 -4.37 -12.01 15.64
CA LEU A 97 -4.40 -10.57 15.87
C LEU A 97 -3.48 -10.21 17.04
N ILE A 98 -2.73 -9.14 16.88
CA ILE A 98 -1.92 -8.59 17.96
C ILE A 98 -2.86 -7.95 18.98
N PRO A 99 -2.75 -8.32 20.26
CA PRO A 99 -3.65 -7.83 21.31
C PRO A 99 -3.21 -6.44 21.82
N TYR A 100 -3.32 -5.43 20.97
CA TYR A 100 -2.86 -4.07 21.27
C TYR A 100 -3.41 -3.46 22.56
N ASP A 101 -4.61 -3.83 22.97
CA ASP A 101 -5.22 -3.35 24.23
C ASP A 101 -4.66 -4.02 25.49
N SER A 102 -3.79 -5.01 25.32
CA SER A 102 -3.27 -5.84 26.43
C SER A 102 -1.88 -6.42 26.17
N LEU A 103 -1.02 -5.68 25.45
CA LEU A 103 0.35 -6.12 25.16
C LEU A 103 1.14 -6.49 26.40
N SER A 104 1.02 -5.72 27.48
CA SER A 104 1.69 -5.97 28.78
C SER A 104 1.35 -7.33 29.40
N SER A 105 0.18 -7.89 29.11
CA SER A 105 -0.25 -9.21 29.60
C SER A 105 -0.09 -10.33 28.56
N ASP A 106 0.30 -10.03 27.33
CA ASP A 106 0.48 -11.01 26.27
C ASP A 106 1.79 -11.80 26.43
N GLY A 107 1.77 -13.07 26.03
CA GLY A 107 2.89 -14.00 26.19
C GLY A 107 3.99 -13.86 25.13
N ASN A 108 3.76 -13.08 24.07
CA ASN A 108 4.73 -12.91 23.00
C ASN A 108 5.75 -11.82 23.32
N ASP A 109 6.95 -11.97 22.79
CA ASP A 109 8.10 -11.09 23.01
C ASP A 109 8.31 -10.13 21.85
N ILE A 110 8.20 -10.63 20.62
CA ILE A 110 8.39 -9.89 19.37
C ILE A 110 7.10 -9.95 18.58
N TYR A 111 6.72 -8.84 18.00
CA TYR A 111 5.57 -8.71 17.11
C TYR A 111 6.00 -8.20 15.74
N LEU A 112 5.39 -8.70 14.69
CA LEU A 112 5.45 -8.13 13.35
C LEU A 112 4.02 -7.79 12.91
N ASP A 113 3.77 -6.52 12.64
CA ASP A 113 2.46 -6.01 12.23
C ASP A 113 2.53 -5.30 10.88
N GLU A 114 1.59 -5.62 10.02
CA GLU A 114 1.49 -5.06 8.67
C GLU A 114 0.77 -3.70 8.60
N ALA A 115 -0.12 -3.40 9.52
CA ALA A 115 -1.10 -2.33 9.26
C ALA A 115 -1.23 -1.25 10.32
N LYS A 116 -0.84 -1.49 11.57
CA LYS A 116 -1.27 -0.64 12.68
C LYS A 116 -0.20 -0.16 13.65
N ALA A 117 1.05 -0.43 13.35
CA ALA A 117 2.12 -0.08 14.26
C ALA A 117 2.14 1.44 14.57
N ASP A 118 1.43 1.84 15.61
CA ASP A 118 1.43 3.18 16.18
C ASP A 118 2.39 3.21 17.36
N MET A 119 3.68 3.44 17.06
CA MET A 119 4.74 3.44 18.05
C MET A 119 4.54 4.54 19.10
N TYR A 120 3.94 5.66 18.71
CA TYR A 120 3.65 6.74 19.64
C TYR A 120 2.67 6.32 20.73
N THR A 121 1.52 5.79 20.36
CA THR A 121 0.47 5.41 21.31
C THR A 121 0.92 4.30 22.26
N TYR A 122 1.56 3.24 21.74
CA TYR A 122 1.94 2.08 22.54
C TYR A 122 3.18 2.33 23.40
N SER A 123 4.11 3.18 22.98
CA SER A 123 5.24 3.59 23.83
C SER A 123 4.77 4.50 24.97
N ALA A 124 3.80 5.38 24.73
CA ALA A 124 3.21 6.23 25.77
C ALA A 124 2.54 5.42 26.89
N SER A 125 2.03 4.23 26.58
CA SER A 125 1.48 3.28 27.56
C SER A 125 2.54 2.40 28.24
N ASN A 126 3.83 2.59 27.94
CA ASN A 126 4.95 1.77 28.40
C ASN A 126 4.82 0.28 28.00
N GLU A 127 4.22 0.01 26.87
CA GLU A 127 3.99 -1.36 26.39
C GLU A 127 5.12 -1.88 25.49
N LEU A 128 5.96 -0.99 24.96
CA LEU A 128 7.03 -1.30 24.03
C LEU A 128 8.42 -1.12 24.64
N MET A 129 9.34 -2.02 24.27
CA MET A 129 10.76 -1.92 24.59
C MET A 129 11.46 -0.94 23.64
N GLN A 130 12.35 -0.09 24.16
CA GLN A 130 13.21 0.77 23.33
C GLN A 130 14.19 -0.05 22.48
N LEU A 131 14.35 0.35 21.21
CA LEU A 131 15.15 -0.36 20.21
C LEU A 131 16.31 0.48 19.65
N ASP A 132 16.70 1.56 20.33
CA ASP A 132 17.80 2.45 19.89
C ASP A 132 19.11 1.69 19.67
N GLU A 133 19.38 0.65 20.49
CA GLU A 133 20.55 -0.21 20.34
C GLU A 133 20.54 -0.96 19.00
N ILE A 134 19.37 -1.41 18.54
CA ILE A 134 19.25 -2.12 17.26
C ILE A 134 19.40 -1.14 16.09
N VAL A 135 18.80 0.04 16.19
CA VAL A 135 18.96 1.12 15.20
C VAL A 135 20.42 1.51 15.09
N SER A 136 21.10 1.69 16.22
CA SER A 136 22.55 1.96 16.26
C SER A 136 23.38 0.84 15.62
N TYR A 137 23.03 -0.42 15.87
CA TYR A 137 23.67 -1.58 15.23
C TYR A 137 23.51 -1.52 13.68
N ILE A 138 22.29 -1.27 13.19
CA ILE A 138 22.04 -1.17 11.75
C ILE A 138 22.90 -0.06 11.12
N GLU A 139 22.88 1.12 11.71
CA GLU A 139 23.52 2.30 11.11
C GLU A 139 25.03 2.36 11.37
N ASN A 140 25.47 2.06 12.60
CA ASN A 140 26.87 2.24 12.99
C ASN A 140 27.72 0.98 12.80
N ASP A 141 27.20 -0.21 13.09
CA ASP A 141 27.98 -1.44 12.97
C ASP A 141 27.85 -2.05 11.57
N GLN A 142 26.64 -2.13 11.04
CA GLN A 142 26.39 -2.65 9.68
C GLN A 142 26.68 -1.62 8.59
N LYS A 143 26.80 -0.31 8.92
CA LYS A 143 26.97 0.78 7.95
C LYS A 143 25.85 0.82 6.92
N LEU A 144 24.64 0.57 7.35
CA LEU A 144 23.42 0.67 6.55
C LEU A 144 22.71 1.97 6.90
N THR A 145 21.87 2.47 5.98
CA THR A 145 21.06 3.67 6.21
C THR A 145 19.60 3.28 6.20
N ILE A 146 18.89 3.55 7.29
CA ILE A 146 17.44 3.44 7.35
C ILE A 146 16.84 4.67 6.68
N ASP A 147 15.81 4.47 5.86
CA ASP A 147 15.07 5.57 5.23
C ASP A 147 14.59 6.58 6.27
N ALA A 148 14.74 7.87 5.96
CA ALA A 148 14.46 8.94 6.92
C ALA A 148 12.98 9.00 7.34
N ASP A 149 12.06 8.75 6.41
CA ASP A 149 10.62 8.75 6.70
C ASP A 149 10.21 7.48 7.47
N ALA A 150 10.81 6.33 7.14
CA ALA A 150 10.63 5.12 7.95
C ALA A 150 11.10 5.34 9.40
N LYS A 151 12.22 6.03 9.61
CA LYS A 151 12.71 6.37 10.96
C LYS A 151 11.73 7.23 11.74
N LYS A 152 11.08 8.22 11.12
CA LYS A 152 10.06 9.03 11.79
C LYS A 152 8.90 8.18 12.34
N ARG A 153 8.50 7.14 11.60
CA ARG A 153 7.44 6.22 12.04
C ARG A 153 7.86 5.24 13.11
N MET A 154 9.17 5.00 13.28
CA MET A 154 9.70 4.16 14.34
C MET A 154 9.73 4.86 15.70
N LEU A 155 9.66 6.20 15.72
CA LEU A 155 9.74 7.02 16.92
C LEU A 155 8.46 6.93 17.75
N GLY A 156 8.66 6.71 19.05
CA GLY A 156 7.57 6.67 20.02
C GLY A 156 7.30 8.01 20.70
N TYR A 157 6.74 7.90 21.89
CA TYR A 157 6.43 9.02 22.78
C TYR A 157 7.72 9.70 23.28
N GLU A 158 7.63 10.98 23.63
CA GLU A 158 8.70 11.72 24.27
C GLU A 158 8.87 11.22 25.71
N SER A 159 10.02 10.64 26.00
CA SER A 159 10.30 10.06 27.31
C SER A 159 10.76 11.11 28.30
N ALA A 160 11.01 10.69 29.58
CA ALA A 160 11.35 11.60 30.65
C ALA A 160 12.66 12.39 30.45
N ASP A 161 13.51 11.96 29.53
CA ASP A 161 14.73 12.67 29.11
C ASP A 161 14.48 13.78 28.08
N GLY A 162 13.22 13.96 27.64
CA GLY A 162 12.83 14.94 26.65
C GLY A 162 13.14 14.51 25.21
N GLN A 163 13.42 13.22 24.98
CA GLN A 163 13.72 12.68 23.66
C GLN A 163 12.70 11.63 23.21
N ARG A 164 12.55 11.49 21.90
CA ARG A 164 11.80 10.41 21.31
C ARG A 164 12.76 9.28 20.95
N HIS A 165 12.45 8.07 21.39
CA HIS A 165 13.22 6.86 21.15
C HIS A 165 12.57 5.99 20.09
N TYR A 166 13.35 5.05 19.53
CA TYR A 166 12.83 4.09 18.56
C TYR A 166 12.18 2.91 19.28
N TYR A 167 10.98 2.55 18.87
CA TYR A 167 10.21 1.42 19.40
C TYR A 167 9.81 0.42 18.33
N GLY A 168 10.03 0.74 17.07
CA GLY A 168 9.78 -0.13 15.93
C GLY A 168 11.02 -0.31 15.06
N LEU A 169 11.06 -1.40 14.30
CA LEU A 169 12.04 -1.66 13.25
C LEU A 169 11.29 -1.86 11.94
N PRO A 170 11.72 -1.24 10.83
CA PRO A 170 10.97 -1.29 9.60
C PRO A 170 11.08 -2.69 8.97
N GLN A 171 9.98 -3.16 8.38
CA GLN A 171 9.98 -4.40 7.61
C GLN A 171 9.82 -4.10 6.13
N TYR A 172 8.63 -3.86 5.64
CA TYR A 172 8.42 -3.51 4.23
C TYR A 172 7.39 -2.40 4.12
N GLU A 173 7.44 -1.73 2.99
CA GLU A 173 6.47 -0.72 2.61
C GLU A 173 5.73 -1.15 1.35
N TRP A 174 4.49 -0.72 1.22
CA TRP A 174 3.70 -0.95 0.03
C TRP A 174 2.96 0.31 -0.40
N SER A 175 2.81 0.43 -1.72
CA SER A 175 2.11 1.55 -2.34
C SER A 175 0.78 1.09 -2.93
N ASN A 176 -0.19 1.99 -2.97
CA ASN A 176 -1.36 1.79 -3.79
C ASN A 176 -0.95 1.72 -5.26
N SER A 177 -1.56 0.79 -6.03
CA SER A 177 -1.07 0.52 -7.37
C SER A 177 -2.17 0.13 -8.34
N LEU A 178 -1.90 0.44 -9.61
CA LEU A 178 -2.43 -0.29 -10.74
C LEU A 178 -1.27 -1.05 -11.38
N THR A 179 -1.47 -2.34 -11.62
CA THR A 179 -0.54 -3.14 -12.42
C THR A 179 -1.13 -3.33 -13.79
N TYR A 180 -0.36 -3.06 -14.86
CA TYR A 180 -0.82 -3.30 -16.22
C TYR A 180 -0.15 -4.53 -16.85
N ASP A 181 -0.83 -5.11 -17.80
CA ASP A 181 -0.39 -6.26 -18.57
C ASP A 181 0.46 -5.82 -19.75
N VAL A 182 1.79 -5.78 -19.57
CA VAL A 182 2.74 -5.35 -20.59
C VAL A 182 2.62 -6.19 -21.86
N ASN A 183 2.41 -7.52 -21.73
CA ASN A 183 2.22 -8.36 -22.91
C ASN A 183 0.96 -7.94 -23.68
N TYR A 184 -0.12 -7.55 -22.99
CA TYR A 184 -1.33 -7.10 -23.68
C TYR A 184 -1.13 -5.75 -24.35
N PHE A 185 -0.46 -4.82 -23.67
CA PHE A 185 -0.14 -3.52 -24.23
C PHE A 185 0.77 -3.63 -25.46
N GLU A 186 1.76 -4.53 -25.44
CA GLU A 186 2.64 -4.81 -26.59
C GLU A 186 1.89 -5.51 -27.73
N ASP A 187 1.12 -6.57 -27.43
CA ASP A 187 0.45 -7.40 -28.44
C ASP A 187 -0.71 -6.64 -29.15
N ALA A 188 -1.43 -5.76 -28.44
CA ALA A 188 -2.60 -5.04 -28.96
C ALA A 188 -2.34 -3.55 -29.26
N GLY A 189 -1.12 -3.06 -29.08
CA GLY A 189 -0.77 -1.67 -29.36
C GLY A 189 -1.50 -0.67 -28.47
N LEU A 190 -1.57 -0.91 -27.15
CA LEU A 190 -2.31 -0.08 -26.20
C LEU A 190 -1.53 1.13 -25.66
N TYR A 191 -0.33 1.36 -26.13
CA TYR A 191 0.46 2.54 -25.80
C TYR A 191 0.09 3.73 -26.67
N PHE A 192 0.12 4.93 -26.13
CA PHE A 192 -0.02 6.17 -26.91
C PHE A 192 1.20 6.36 -27.82
N ALA A 193 0.93 6.75 -29.06
CA ALA A 193 1.96 6.98 -30.06
C ALA A 193 2.58 8.39 -29.89
N LYS A 194 3.84 8.52 -30.31
CA LYS A 194 4.45 9.84 -30.51
C LYS A 194 3.60 10.70 -31.46
N PRO A 195 3.58 12.03 -31.29
CA PRO A 195 2.85 12.93 -32.20
C PRO A 195 3.26 12.77 -33.66
N ASP A 196 4.54 12.52 -33.92
CA ASP A 196 5.18 12.36 -35.24
C ASP A 196 5.40 10.89 -35.65
N ALA A 197 4.79 9.93 -34.96
CA ALA A 197 4.94 8.52 -35.28
C ALA A 197 4.55 8.24 -36.76
N ILE A 198 5.45 7.57 -37.47
CA ILE A 198 5.26 7.22 -38.90
C ILE A 198 4.10 6.23 -39.08
N LYS A 199 3.99 5.29 -38.11
CA LYS A 199 2.92 4.32 -38.05
C LYS A 199 2.18 4.44 -36.74
N SER A 200 0.86 4.58 -36.82
CA SER A 200 -0.01 4.65 -35.65
C SER A 200 -1.43 4.21 -36.03
N VAL A 201 -2.17 3.76 -35.02
CA VAL A 201 -3.59 3.45 -35.11
C VAL A 201 -4.37 4.64 -34.58
N THR A 202 -5.14 5.31 -35.45
CA THR A 202 -6.05 6.38 -35.01
C THR A 202 -7.35 5.75 -34.49
N TYR A 203 -7.74 6.13 -33.29
CA TYR A 203 -8.99 5.75 -32.66
C TYR A 203 -9.87 6.99 -32.43
N GLU A 204 -11.08 6.94 -32.93
CA GLU A 204 -12.13 7.96 -32.70
C GLU A 204 -13.15 7.35 -31.73
N GLY A 205 -13.02 7.67 -30.46
CA GLY A 205 -13.84 7.12 -29.37
C GLY A 205 -14.74 8.15 -28.71
N LYS A 206 -15.44 7.70 -27.69
CA LYS A 206 -16.36 8.53 -26.88
C LYS A 206 -15.69 9.79 -26.30
N TYR A 207 -14.40 9.71 -25.99
CA TYR A 207 -13.64 10.76 -25.32
C TYR A 207 -12.69 11.53 -26.25
N GLY A 208 -12.92 11.46 -27.58
CA GLY A 208 -12.15 12.16 -28.59
C GLY A 208 -11.27 11.25 -29.43
N THR A 209 -10.45 11.87 -30.29
CA THR A 209 -9.55 11.19 -31.22
C THR A 209 -8.16 11.06 -30.59
N VAL A 210 -7.56 9.89 -30.68
CA VAL A 210 -6.25 9.57 -30.13
C VAL A 210 -5.48 8.65 -31.05
N LYS A 211 -4.14 8.65 -30.95
CA LYS A 211 -3.26 7.75 -31.70
C LYS A 211 -2.58 6.75 -30.76
N PHE A 212 -2.75 5.48 -31.06
CA PHE A 212 -2.03 4.39 -30.42
C PHE A 212 -0.89 3.88 -31.30
N VAL A 213 0.10 3.22 -30.72
CA VAL A 213 1.22 2.65 -31.46
C VAL A 213 0.75 1.52 -32.40
N ASP A 214 1.42 1.39 -33.54
CA ASP A 214 1.37 0.13 -34.31
C ASP A 214 2.18 -0.94 -33.57
N PRO A 215 1.65 -2.14 -33.26
CA PRO A 215 2.42 -3.20 -32.59
C PRO A 215 3.73 -3.57 -33.27
N ALA A 216 3.85 -3.32 -34.60
CA ALA A 216 5.08 -3.55 -35.35
C ALA A 216 6.05 -2.35 -35.32
N ASP A 217 5.63 -1.20 -34.75
CA ASP A 217 6.45 0.02 -34.67
C ASP A 217 6.11 0.81 -33.39
N MET A 218 6.70 0.40 -32.28
CA MET A 218 6.45 0.88 -30.93
C MET A 218 7.01 2.29 -30.67
N GLN A 219 6.64 3.28 -31.49
CA GLN A 219 7.00 4.69 -31.28
C GLN A 219 6.09 5.32 -30.22
N LYS A 220 6.42 5.10 -28.95
CA LYS A 220 5.64 5.53 -27.79
C LYS A 220 5.79 7.03 -27.53
N SER A 221 4.73 7.67 -27.00
CA SER A 221 4.78 9.02 -26.41
C SER A 221 5.72 9.06 -25.19
N CYS A 222 6.08 10.25 -24.76
CA CYS A 222 6.94 10.46 -23.58
C CYS A 222 6.22 10.22 -22.23
N GLY A 223 4.95 9.81 -22.23
CA GLY A 223 4.20 9.52 -21.01
C GLY A 223 3.97 10.70 -20.07
N PRO A 224 3.54 10.44 -18.83
CA PRO A 224 3.25 11.46 -17.82
C PRO A 224 4.44 12.31 -17.39
N ASP A 225 5.67 11.79 -17.41
CA ASP A 225 6.86 12.54 -16.97
C ASP A 225 7.44 13.45 -18.04
N GLY A 226 6.99 13.31 -19.28
CA GLY A 226 7.46 14.11 -20.42
C GLY A 226 8.87 13.77 -20.90
N ALA A 227 9.44 12.65 -20.46
CA ALA A 227 10.78 12.21 -20.86
C ALA A 227 10.72 10.87 -21.60
N TYR A 228 11.52 10.72 -22.65
CA TYR A 228 11.63 9.44 -23.36
C TYR A 228 12.64 8.49 -22.71
N GLY A 229 12.38 7.19 -22.78
CA GLY A 229 13.25 6.14 -22.25
C GLY A 229 12.99 5.81 -20.78
N THR A 230 11.89 6.30 -20.25
CA THR A 230 11.44 6.07 -18.87
C THR A 230 10.43 4.92 -18.78
N SER A 231 9.98 4.59 -17.57
CA SER A 231 9.06 3.48 -17.33
C SER A 231 7.63 3.79 -17.75
N ASP A 232 7.31 5.05 -18.01
CA ASP A 232 5.97 5.52 -18.35
C ASP A 232 5.77 5.86 -19.84
N ASP A 233 6.78 5.62 -20.68
CA ASP A 233 6.68 5.81 -22.14
C ASP A 233 5.41 5.15 -22.68
N GLY A 234 4.57 5.95 -23.33
CA GLY A 234 3.31 5.52 -23.96
C GLY A 234 2.15 5.29 -22.99
N LEU A 235 2.32 5.53 -21.68
CA LEU A 235 1.21 5.50 -20.74
C LEU A 235 0.42 6.82 -20.79
N PRO A 236 -0.86 6.84 -20.37
CA PRO A 236 -1.70 8.04 -20.44
C PRO A 236 -1.16 9.15 -19.55
N SER A 237 -0.99 10.35 -20.11
CA SER A 237 -0.49 11.54 -19.41
C SER A 237 -1.61 12.29 -18.65
N SER A 238 -2.86 12.14 -19.12
CA SER A 238 -4.03 12.79 -18.50
C SER A 238 -5.15 11.79 -18.22
N LEU A 239 -6.08 12.17 -17.33
CA LEU A 239 -7.30 11.38 -17.10
C LEU A 239 -8.16 11.26 -18.36
N GLU A 240 -8.10 12.25 -19.27
CA GLU A 240 -8.76 12.19 -20.57
C GLU A 240 -8.15 11.07 -21.45
N GLU A 241 -6.82 11.03 -21.58
CA GLU A 241 -6.12 9.93 -22.27
C GLU A 241 -6.40 8.58 -21.60
N PHE A 242 -6.45 8.55 -20.27
CA PHE A 242 -6.77 7.33 -19.54
C PHE A 242 -8.20 6.83 -19.87
N ALA A 243 -9.17 7.74 -19.98
CA ALA A 243 -10.52 7.39 -20.44
C ALA A 243 -10.53 6.91 -21.89
N GLN A 244 -9.75 7.54 -22.79
CA GLN A 244 -9.58 7.11 -24.19
C GLN A 244 -8.96 5.71 -24.29
N LEU A 245 -7.94 5.41 -23.47
CA LEU A 245 -7.34 4.07 -23.39
C LEU A 245 -8.36 3.03 -22.94
N CYS A 246 -9.13 3.31 -21.89
CA CYS A 246 -10.17 2.41 -21.41
C CYS A 246 -11.26 2.15 -22.44
N ASP A 247 -11.71 3.20 -23.16
CA ASP A 247 -12.69 3.11 -24.23
C ASP A 247 -12.15 2.26 -25.41
N TYR A 248 -10.88 2.47 -25.77
CA TYR A 248 -10.22 1.68 -26.80
C TYR A 248 -10.12 0.19 -26.44
N ILE A 249 -9.66 -0.12 -25.21
CA ILE A 249 -9.59 -1.50 -24.71
C ILE A 249 -10.97 -2.17 -24.78
N LYS A 250 -12.02 -1.46 -24.35
CA LYS A 250 -13.39 -1.97 -24.37
C LYS A 250 -13.87 -2.22 -25.81
N SER A 251 -13.54 -1.32 -26.75
CA SER A 251 -13.89 -1.47 -28.17
C SER A 251 -13.23 -2.70 -28.82
N GLN A 252 -12.08 -3.12 -28.31
CA GLN A 252 -11.36 -4.33 -28.76
C GLN A 252 -11.87 -5.62 -28.06
N GLY A 253 -12.93 -5.55 -27.23
CA GLY A 253 -13.49 -6.69 -26.51
C GLY A 253 -12.73 -7.07 -25.24
N GLY A 254 -11.74 -6.27 -24.82
CA GLY A 254 -11.05 -6.41 -23.54
C GLY A 254 -11.79 -5.74 -22.38
N SER A 255 -11.26 -5.90 -21.17
CA SER A 255 -11.71 -5.19 -19.99
C SER A 255 -10.60 -4.28 -19.47
N PRO A 256 -10.83 -2.96 -19.35
CA PRO A 256 -9.82 -2.05 -18.81
C PRO A 256 -9.32 -2.49 -17.44
N PHE A 257 -10.22 -2.81 -16.52
CA PHE A 257 -9.87 -3.09 -15.13
C PHE A 257 -10.39 -4.44 -14.64
N ILE A 258 -9.63 -5.05 -13.75
CA ILE A 258 -10.08 -6.15 -12.90
C ILE A 258 -9.70 -5.85 -11.45
N ILE A 259 -10.60 -6.15 -10.50
CA ILE A 259 -10.42 -5.91 -9.06
C ILE A 259 -11.16 -6.99 -8.28
N PRO A 260 -10.70 -7.41 -7.09
CA PRO A 260 -11.50 -8.23 -6.21
C PRO A 260 -12.86 -7.57 -5.92
N GLY A 261 -13.94 -8.28 -6.16
CA GLY A 261 -15.30 -7.72 -6.09
C GLY A 261 -16.08 -8.04 -4.83
N GLY A 262 -15.62 -9.01 -4.02
CA GLY A 262 -16.27 -9.43 -2.77
C GLY A 262 -16.31 -8.31 -1.72
N ALA A 263 -17.14 -8.46 -0.69
CA ALA A 263 -17.36 -7.44 0.36
C ALA A 263 -16.03 -6.94 0.99
N GLY A 264 -15.07 -7.85 1.20
CA GLY A 264 -13.70 -7.48 1.61
C GLY A 264 -12.84 -6.92 0.46
N GLY A 265 -13.07 -7.37 -0.78
CA GLY A 265 -12.28 -7.01 -1.94
C GLY A 265 -12.65 -5.66 -2.55
N SER A 266 -13.93 -5.27 -2.47
CA SER A 266 -14.38 -3.98 -3.03
C SER A 266 -13.72 -2.77 -2.36
N VAL A 267 -13.20 -2.92 -1.15
CA VAL A 267 -12.41 -1.89 -0.47
C VAL A 267 -11.11 -1.59 -1.20
N TYR A 268 -10.55 -2.52 -1.97
CA TYR A 268 -9.35 -2.26 -2.78
C TYR A 268 -9.55 -1.17 -3.85
N SER A 269 -10.79 -0.79 -4.14
CA SER A 269 -11.07 0.35 -5.02
C SER A 269 -10.42 1.66 -4.55
N PHE A 270 -10.13 1.80 -3.27
CA PHE A 270 -9.38 2.96 -2.77
C PHE A 270 -7.94 3.02 -3.31
N HIS A 271 -7.31 1.90 -3.66
CA HIS A 271 -5.95 1.89 -4.23
C HIS A 271 -5.90 2.74 -5.49
N MET A 272 -6.86 2.55 -6.41
CA MET A 272 -6.95 3.34 -7.63
C MET A 272 -7.18 4.82 -7.33
N VAL A 273 -8.14 5.13 -6.45
CA VAL A 273 -8.49 6.52 -6.13
C VAL A 273 -7.32 7.26 -5.49
N GLN A 274 -6.64 6.64 -4.54
CA GLN A 274 -5.51 7.28 -3.85
C GLN A 274 -4.27 7.40 -4.73
N ALA A 275 -4.03 6.43 -5.61
CA ALA A 275 -2.93 6.49 -6.55
C ALA A 275 -3.14 7.59 -7.61
N ILE A 276 -4.34 7.72 -8.17
CA ILE A 276 -4.69 8.82 -9.09
C ILE A 276 -4.61 10.17 -8.38
N TRP A 277 -5.13 10.28 -7.16
CA TRP A 277 -5.05 11.50 -6.37
C TRP A 277 -3.59 11.94 -6.18
N ALA A 278 -2.71 11.03 -5.76
CA ALA A 278 -1.30 11.32 -5.57
C ALA A 278 -0.60 11.73 -6.87
N ALA A 279 -0.90 11.07 -7.98
CA ALA A 279 -0.31 11.38 -9.28
C ALA A 279 -0.74 12.78 -9.78
N LEU A 280 -2.00 13.16 -9.62
CA LEU A 280 -2.50 14.48 -10.03
C LEU A 280 -1.89 15.61 -9.19
N GLU A 281 -1.76 15.42 -7.88
CA GLU A 281 -1.18 16.45 -6.99
C GLU A 281 0.33 16.57 -7.12
N GLY A 282 1.02 15.46 -7.29
CA GLY A 282 2.48 15.41 -7.28
C GLY A 282 3.08 15.30 -5.88
N ALA A 283 4.37 15.02 -5.85
CA ALA A 283 5.09 14.64 -4.64
C ALA A 283 5.13 15.74 -3.57
N GLU A 284 5.42 16.97 -3.96
CA GLU A 284 5.55 18.08 -2.99
C GLU A 284 4.25 18.34 -2.24
N THR A 285 3.11 18.40 -2.96
CA THR A 285 1.81 18.60 -2.34
C THR A 285 1.42 17.41 -1.46
N MET A 286 1.61 16.18 -1.95
CA MET A 286 1.29 14.98 -1.16
C MET A 286 2.16 14.87 0.09
N LYS A 287 3.43 15.20 0.03
CA LYS A 287 4.34 15.25 1.17
C LYS A 287 3.88 16.31 2.18
N SER A 288 3.54 17.50 1.71
CA SER A 288 3.00 18.58 2.54
C SER A 288 1.73 18.15 3.28
N ILE A 289 0.79 17.49 2.61
CA ILE A 289 -0.45 17.00 3.22
C ILE A 289 -0.20 15.86 4.21
N LYS A 290 0.69 14.93 3.87
CA LYS A 290 0.89 13.69 4.65
C LYS A 290 1.91 13.83 5.76
N ALA A 291 2.84 14.75 5.63
CA ALA A 291 3.92 14.91 6.57
C ALA A 291 3.83 16.20 7.41
N GLU A 292 3.46 17.32 6.82
CA GLU A 292 3.68 18.62 7.45
C GLU A 292 2.49 19.58 7.34
N TYR A 293 1.48 19.32 6.49
CA TYR A 293 0.41 20.26 6.07
C TYR A 293 0.94 21.72 5.94
N SER A 294 2.14 21.86 5.38
CA SER A 294 2.84 23.13 5.22
C SER A 294 2.11 24.07 4.25
N GLU A 295 2.51 25.33 4.23
CA GLU A 295 1.87 26.43 3.51
C GLU A 295 1.77 26.29 1.98
N THR A 296 1.54 25.07 1.49
CA THR A 296 1.35 24.78 0.06
C THR A 296 -0.10 25.10 -0.32
N PRO A 297 -0.33 25.95 -1.34
CA PRO A 297 -1.67 26.18 -1.84
C PRO A 297 -2.18 24.97 -2.59
N VAL A 298 -3.39 24.51 -2.23
CA VAL A 298 -4.10 23.39 -2.87
C VAL A 298 -5.44 23.86 -3.44
N GLU A 299 -5.92 23.21 -4.50
CA GLU A 299 -7.27 23.44 -5.02
C GLU A 299 -8.26 22.57 -4.25
N VAL A 300 -9.24 23.17 -3.60
CA VAL A 300 -10.30 22.50 -2.86
C VAL A 300 -11.66 22.73 -3.54
N VAL A 301 -12.54 21.74 -3.43
CA VAL A 301 -13.91 21.84 -3.96
C VAL A 301 -14.78 22.62 -2.98
N THR A 302 -15.45 23.67 -3.48
CA THR A 302 -16.40 24.49 -2.74
C THR A 302 -17.85 24.28 -3.16
N GLY A 303 -18.07 23.60 -4.26
CA GLY A 303 -19.37 23.31 -4.82
C GLY A 303 -19.28 22.53 -6.12
N PHE A 304 -20.42 22.41 -6.80
CA PHE A 304 -20.51 21.71 -8.08
C PHE A 304 -21.25 22.58 -9.09
N LYS A 305 -20.80 22.52 -10.35
CA LYS A 305 -21.36 23.30 -11.44
C LYS A 305 -22.64 22.64 -11.97
N ASP A 306 -23.64 23.47 -12.26
CA ASP A 306 -24.84 23.02 -12.94
C ASP A 306 -24.59 22.91 -14.45
N GLY A 307 -24.94 21.78 -15.05
CA GLY A 307 -24.86 21.58 -16.51
C GLY A 307 -23.46 21.31 -17.06
N GLU A 308 -22.41 21.32 -16.24
CA GLU A 308 -21.06 20.90 -16.61
C GLU A 308 -20.71 19.56 -15.99
N TYR A 309 -20.17 18.63 -16.77
CA TYR A 309 -19.98 17.25 -16.36
C TYR A 309 -18.59 16.74 -16.68
N PHE A 310 -18.06 15.85 -15.82
CA PHE A 310 -16.76 15.21 -15.97
C PHE A 310 -16.79 14.30 -17.21
N PHE A 311 -15.98 14.64 -18.18
CA PHE A 311 -15.94 13.98 -19.51
C PHE A 311 -17.32 13.72 -20.15
N GLY A 312 -18.28 14.62 -19.88
CA GLY A 312 -19.63 14.54 -20.46
C GLY A 312 -20.59 13.56 -19.78
N ASP A 313 -20.17 12.88 -18.71
CA ASP A 313 -21.05 11.99 -17.95
C ASP A 313 -21.97 12.80 -17.02
N LYS A 314 -23.28 12.79 -17.33
CA LYS A 314 -24.30 13.59 -16.62
C LYS A 314 -24.47 13.24 -15.14
N ASN A 315 -23.98 12.08 -14.71
CA ASN A 315 -24.03 11.65 -13.32
C ASN A 315 -22.85 12.21 -12.49
N ILE A 316 -21.85 12.81 -13.15
CA ILE A 316 -20.61 13.26 -12.53
C ILE A 316 -20.44 14.77 -12.75
N PRO A 317 -20.95 15.63 -11.86
CA PRO A 317 -20.84 17.09 -12.02
C PRO A 317 -19.39 17.56 -11.90
N MET A 318 -19.02 18.61 -12.66
CA MET A 318 -17.72 19.26 -12.48
C MET A 318 -17.68 20.06 -11.18
N PRO A 319 -16.56 20.04 -10.43
CA PRO A 319 -16.44 20.81 -9.20
C PRO A 319 -16.24 22.31 -9.49
N ILE A 320 -16.66 23.14 -8.54
CA ILE A 320 -16.22 24.52 -8.38
C ILE A 320 -15.07 24.49 -7.39
N THR A 321 -13.93 25.10 -7.73
CA THR A 321 -12.73 25.05 -6.90
C THR A 321 -12.28 26.44 -6.46
N GLU A 322 -11.59 26.48 -5.33
CA GLU A 322 -10.82 27.64 -4.86
C GLU A 322 -9.43 27.20 -4.39
N LYS A 323 -8.46 28.12 -4.40
CA LYS A 323 -7.14 27.89 -3.83
C LYS A 323 -7.16 28.20 -2.34
N VAL A 324 -6.68 27.27 -1.53
CA VAL A 324 -6.56 27.39 -0.08
C VAL A 324 -5.15 27.03 0.34
N VAL A 325 -4.56 27.82 1.24
CA VAL A 325 -3.29 27.49 1.90
C VAL A 325 -3.61 26.66 3.13
N LEU A 326 -3.04 25.46 3.24
CA LEU A 326 -3.22 24.58 4.39
C LEU A 326 -2.35 25.06 5.56
N ASN A 327 -2.98 25.28 6.72
CA ASN A 327 -2.34 25.67 7.98
C ASN A 327 -3.20 25.22 9.17
N ASP A 328 -2.88 25.63 10.40
CA ASP A 328 -3.63 25.25 11.60
C ASP A 328 -5.13 25.60 11.54
N THR A 329 -5.52 26.63 10.80
CA THR A 329 -6.92 27.03 10.63
C THR A 329 -7.65 26.30 9.52
N THR A 330 -6.95 25.91 8.48
CA THR A 330 -7.51 25.37 7.22
C THR A 330 -7.12 23.91 6.96
N GLY A 331 -6.30 23.30 7.82
CA GLY A 331 -5.78 21.95 7.62
C GLY A 331 -6.86 20.88 7.45
N TYR A 332 -8.07 21.09 7.99
CA TYR A 332 -9.20 20.19 7.76
C TYR A 332 -9.59 20.05 6.29
N LYS A 333 -9.24 21.04 5.46
CA LYS A 333 -9.51 21.02 4.01
C LYS A 333 -8.54 20.13 3.21
N MET A 334 -7.54 19.50 3.85
CA MET A 334 -6.59 18.62 3.15
C MET A 334 -7.25 17.45 2.41
N TYR A 335 -8.46 17.07 2.84
CA TYR A 335 -9.24 16.02 2.17
C TYR A 335 -10.30 16.57 1.20
N ASP A 336 -10.43 17.91 1.11
CA ASP A 336 -11.37 18.57 0.20
C ASP A 336 -10.74 18.90 -1.17
N MET A 337 -9.61 18.28 -1.51
CA MET A 337 -8.87 18.55 -2.74
C MET A 337 -9.64 18.12 -3.99
N ALA A 338 -9.58 18.94 -5.02
CA ALA A 338 -10.24 18.71 -6.31
C ALA A 338 -9.73 17.45 -7.01
N SER A 339 -8.42 17.17 -6.90
CA SER A 339 -7.79 15.96 -7.45
C SER A 339 -8.32 14.67 -6.83
N ARG A 340 -8.65 14.68 -5.54
CA ARG A 340 -9.34 13.55 -4.89
C ARG A 340 -10.74 13.35 -5.46
N TYR A 341 -11.47 14.42 -5.71
CA TYR A 341 -12.76 14.34 -6.39
C TYR A 341 -12.61 13.77 -7.81
N TYR A 342 -11.64 14.25 -8.59
CA TYR A 342 -11.39 13.74 -9.95
C TYR A 342 -11.03 12.25 -9.96
N ALA A 343 -10.29 11.77 -8.97
CA ALA A 343 -9.98 10.36 -8.83
C ALA A 343 -11.24 9.50 -8.54
N LEU A 344 -12.13 9.97 -7.65
CA LEU A 344 -13.44 9.35 -7.40
C LEU A 344 -14.33 9.41 -8.65
N ALA A 345 -14.34 10.54 -9.35
CA ALA A 345 -15.09 10.75 -10.58
C ALA A 345 -14.64 9.78 -11.69
N PHE A 346 -13.33 9.55 -11.82
CA PHE A 346 -12.80 8.58 -12.79
C PHE A 346 -13.20 7.14 -12.44
N MET A 347 -13.20 6.80 -11.15
CA MET A 347 -13.67 5.47 -10.70
C MET A 347 -15.17 5.27 -10.95
N GLN A 348 -16.01 6.31 -10.75
CA GLN A 348 -17.42 6.26 -11.13
C GLN A 348 -17.56 6.12 -12.64
N LEU A 349 -16.82 6.90 -13.44
CA LEU A 349 -16.83 6.81 -14.89
C LEU A 349 -16.51 5.39 -15.38
N ALA A 350 -15.55 4.73 -14.72
CA ALA A 350 -15.20 3.35 -15.01
C ALA A 350 -16.36 2.38 -14.73
N ASN A 351 -17.11 2.61 -13.65
CA ASN A 351 -18.30 1.83 -13.33
C ASN A 351 -19.43 2.08 -14.36
N ASP A 352 -19.71 3.34 -14.66
CA ASP A 352 -20.84 3.74 -15.53
C ASP A 352 -20.64 3.34 -17.01
N ASN A 353 -19.38 3.11 -17.42
CA ASN A 353 -19.04 2.60 -18.77
C ASN A 353 -18.72 1.09 -18.80
N ASP A 354 -18.99 0.35 -17.74
CA ASP A 354 -18.76 -1.10 -17.67
C ASP A 354 -17.30 -1.49 -18.04
N TRP A 355 -16.32 -0.77 -17.47
CA TRP A 355 -14.89 -1.03 -17.72
C TRP A 355 -14.30 -2.12 -16.82
N PHE A 356 -15.09 -2.65 -15.86
CA PHE A 356 -14.64 -3.73 -15.00
C PHE A 356 -14.92 -5.10 -15.62
N HIS A 357 -13.94 -5.99 -15.50
CA HIS A 357 -14.03 -7.36 -15.96
C HIS A 357 -15.19 -8.12 -15.29
N SER A 358 -15.79 -9.08 -16.01
CA SER A 358 -16.94 -9.87 -15.53
C SER A 358 -16.66 -10.66 -14.24
N GLU A 359 -15.41 -11.01 -13.95
CA GLU A 359 -15.00 -11.63 -12.69
C GLU A 359 -14.93 -10.64 -11.51
N THR A 360 -15.09 -9.34 -11.73
CA THR A 360 -15.24 -8.33 -10.67
C THR A 360 -16.66 -8.39 -10.09
N LYS A 361 -17.01 -9.51 -9.46
CA LYS A 361 -18.32 -9.75 -8.85
C LYS A 361 -18.22 -9.67 -7.33
N SER A 362 -19.36 -9.51 -6.68
CA SER A 362 -19.48 -9.33 -5.23
C SER A 362 -18.95 -10.50 -4.38
N ASP A 363 -18.80 -11.68 -4.96
CA ASP A 363 -18.35 -12.91 -4.30
C ASP A 363 -16.98 -13.40 -4.76
N THR A 364 -16.33 -12.68 -5.68
CA THR A 364 -15.04 -13.11 -6.23
C THR A 364 -13.89 -12.74 -5.30
N SER A 365 -13.12 -13.74 -4.87
CA SER A 365 -11.94 -13.57 -4.01
C SER A 365 -10.75 -12.92 -4.75
N ALA A 366 -9.81 -12.34 -4.00
CA ALA A 366 -8.58 -11.79 -4.54
C ALA A 366 -7.77 -12.84 -5.33
N ASP A 367 -7.63 -14.06 -4.80
CA ASP A 367 -6.89 -15.16 -5.46
C ASP A 367 -7.47 -15.51 -6.84
N LYS A 368 -8.80 -15.50 -6.96
CA LYS A 368 -9.47 -15.78 -8.24
C LYS A 368 -9.19 -14.68 -9.25
N VAL A 369 -9.29 -13.43 -8.82
CA VAL A 369 -9.04 -12.26 -9.67
C VAL A 369 -7.58 -12.21 -10.12
N GLN A 370 -6.62 -12.42 -9.21
CA GLN A 370 -5.20 -12.52 -9.52
C GLN A 370 -4.92 -13.63 -10.53
N THR A 371 -5.52 -14.82 -10.30
CA THR A 371 -5.38 -15.95 -11.23
C THR A 371 -5.93 -15.59 -12.62
N THR A 372 -7.09 -14.97 -12.70
CA THR A 372 -7.69 -14.52 -13.96
C THR A 372 -6.80 -13.52 -14.69
N PHE A 373 -6.32 -12.48 -13.98
CA PHE A 373 -5.45 -11.46 -14.54
C PHE A 373 -4.14 -12.02 -15.09
N ILE A 374 -3.50 -12.96 -14.36
CA ILE A 374 -2.23 -13.55 -14.76
C ILE A 374 -2.41 -14.54 -15.92
N ALA A 375 -3.40 -15.43 -15.82
CA ALA A 375 -3.48 -16.63 -16.66
C ALA A 375 -4.24 -16.43 -17.96
N THR A 376 -5.08 -15.39 -18.09
CA THR A 376 -5.92 -15.18 -19.26
C THR A 376 -5.12 -14.64 -20.45
N ASN A 377 -5.18 -15.34 -21.57
CA ASN A 377 -4.49 -15.01 -22.84
C ASN A 377 -5.45 -15.05 -24.04
N ALA A 378 -6.72 -14.75 -23.84
CA ALA A 378 -7.77 -14.83 -24.86
C ALA A 378 -8.70 -13.60 -24.74
N ASN A 379 -9.82 -13.63 -25.46
CA ASN A 379 -10.90 -12.65 -25.31
C ASN A 379 -11.26 -12.44 -23.84
N GLU A 380 -11.71 -11.24 -23.47
CA GLU A 380 -11.99 -10.81 -22.10
C GLU A 380 -10.73 -10.62 -21.21
N ARG A 381 -9.55 -10.46 -21.83
CA ARG A 381 -8.33 -10.15 -21.07
C ARG A 381 -8.48 -8.82 -20.35
N ALA A 382 -8.15 -8.79 -19.07
CA ALA A 382 -8.08 -7.54 -18.32
C ALA A 382 -6.73 -6.85 -18.57
N ALA A 383 -6.77 -5.55 -18.84
CA ALA A 383 -5.57 -4.78 -19.12
C ALA A 383 -4.85 -4.32 -17.85
N MET A 384 -5.59 -4.03 -16.80
CA MET A 384 -5.06 -3.49 -15.54
C MET A 384 -5.70 -4.15 -14.33
N TYR A 385 -4.89 -4.41 -13.31
CA TYR A 385 -5.29 -4.97 -12.02
C TYR A 385 -5.09 -3.93 -10.91
N ILE A 386 -6.10 -3.76 -10.07
CA ILE A 386 -6.10 -2.77 -8.99
C ILE A 386 -5.82 -3.48 -7.67
N ASP A 387 -4.66 -3.20 -7.08
CA ASP A 387 -4.23 -3.75 -5.78
C ASP A 387 -3.04 -2.92 -5.23
N GLY A 388 -2.48 -3.31 -4.07
CA GLY A 388 -1.20 -2.79 -3.57
C GLY A 388 0.00 -3.51 -4.19
N THR A 389 1.19 -2.95 -4.08
CA THR A 389 2.42 -3.48 -4.72
C THR A 389 2.84 -4.88 -4.25
N TYR A 390 2.27 -5.38 -3.18
CA TYR A 390 2.53 -6.71 -2.61
C TYR A 390 1.87 -7.88 -3.39
N TRP A 391 0.83 -7.62 -4.17
CA TRP A 391 -0.03 -8.65 -4.77
C TRP A 391 0.72 -9.66 -5.66
N TYR A 392 1.74 -9.22 -6.38
CA TYR A 392 2.48 -10.08 -7.31
C TYR A 392 3.18 -11.24 -6.60
N HIS A 393 3.80 -10.94 -5.45
CA HIS A 393 4.42 -11.95 -4.63
C HIS A 393 3.38 -12.91 -4.03
N GLU A 394 2.23 -12.39 -3.62
CA GLU A 394 1.09 -13.19 -3.18
C GLU A 394 0.67 -14.19 -4.25
N ALA A 395 0.46 -13.73 -5.47
CA ALA A 395 0.08 -14.58 -6.58
C ALA A 395 1.14 -15.66 -6.92
N LYS A 396 2.42 -15.35 -6.75
CA LYS A 396 3.50 -16.35 -6.92
C LYS A 396 3.47 -17.46 -5.89
N LEU A 397 3.07 -17.13 -4.66
CA LEU A 397 2.97 -18.12 -3.57
C LEU A 397 1.65 -18.90 -3.62
N TYR A 398 0.59 -18.25 -4.13
CA TYR A 398 -0.73 -18.87 -4.22
C TYR A 398 -0.70 -20.09 -5.14
N ASN A 399 -1.16 -21.22 -4.62
CA ASN A 399 -1.20 -22.50 -5.35
C ASN A 399 0.11 -22.79 -6.12
N LYS A 400 1.27 -22.48 -5.52
CA LYS A 400 2.62 -22.69 -6.10
C LYS A 400 2.80 -22.02 -7.47
N GLY A 401 2.20 -20.85 -7.70
CA GLY A 401 2.32 -20.10 -8.94
C GLY A 401 1.59 -20.74 -10.13
N ALA A 402 0.51 -21.47 -9.88
CA ALA A 402 -0.25 -22.17 -10.92
C ALA A 402 -0.71 -21.23 -12.06
N ALA A 403 -1.07 -19.98 -11.75
CA ALA A 403 -1.48 -18.99 -12.74
C ALA A 403 -0.36 -18.66 -13.74
N PHE A 404 0.88 -18.51 -13.27
CA PHE A 404 2.05 -18.28 -14.14
C PHE A 404 2.38 -19.51 -14.99
N THR A 405 2.22 -20.70 -14.42
CA THR A 405 2.39 -21.97 -15.17
C THR A 405 1.34 -22.09 -16.28
N GLN A 406 0.09 -21.73 -16.00
CA GLN A 406 -0.99 -21.68 -16.99
C GLN A 406 -0.68 -20.67 -18.09
N TRP A 407 -0.27 -19.45 -17.75
CA TRP A 407 0.15 -18.44 -18.71
C TRP A 407 1.25 -18.99 -19.65
N LYS A 408 2.33 -19.53 -19.11
CA LYS A 408 3.42 -20.07 -19.92
C LYS A 408 2.95 -21.13 -20.91
N ARG A 409 1.98 -21.96 -20.51
CA ARG A 409 1.39 -22.99 -21.38
C ARG A 409 0.53 -22.39 -22.48
N THR A 410 -0.32 -21.42 -22.17
CA THR A 410 -1.30 -20.84 -23.11
C THR A 410 -0.71 -19.78 -24.02
N SER A 411 0.37 -19.12 -23.61
CA SER A 411 1.07 -18.08 -24.38
C SER A 411 2.17 -18.60 -25.32
N GLY A 412 2.34 -19.92 -25.41
CA GLY A 412 3.43 -20.50 -26.21
C GLY A 412 4.82 -20.31 -25.58
N GLY A 413 4.91 -20.21 -24.26
CA GLY A 413 6.16 -20.07 -23.52
C GLY A 413 6.62 -18.63 -23.31
N LYS A 414 5.83 -17.61 -23.67
CA LYS A 414 6.17 -16.20 -23.45
C LYS A 414 6.39 -15.94 -21.94
N GLU A 415 7.35 -15.10 -21.64
CA GLU A 415 7.51 -14.53 -20.28
C GLU A 415 6.26 -13.73 -19.91
N ARG A 416 5.82 -13.83 -18.64
CA ARG A 416 4.72 -13.02 -18.14
C ARG A 416 5.26 -11.66 -17.71
N LYS A 417 5.01 -10.64 -18.54
CA LYS A 417 5.42 -9.27 -18.28
C LYS A 417 4.25 -8.49 -17.68
N LEU A 418 4.37 -8.14 -16.42
CA LEU A 418 3.46 -7.26 -15.68
C LEU A 418 4.28 -6.12 -15.09
N SER A 419 3.75 -4.92 -15.05
CA SER A 419 4.44 -3.76 -14.48
C SER A 419 3.50 -2.85 -13.70
N TYR A 420 4.03 -2.15 -12.73
CA TYR A 420 3.33 -1.04 -12.10
C TYR A 420 3.02 0.01 -13.17
N MET A 421 1.81 0.61 -13.10
CA MET A 421 1.36 1.62 -14.03
C MET A 421 1.60 3.01 -13.48
N CYS A 422 2.42 3.82 -14.16
CA CYS A 422 2.45 5.25 -13.92
C CYS A 422 1.11 5.87 -14.30
N LEU A 423 0.61 6.77 -13.46
CA LEU A 423 -0.73 7.32 -13.59
C LEU A 423 -0.70 8.75 -14.14
N PRO A 424 -1.81 9.21 -14.74
CA PRO A 424 -1.94 10.55 -15.26
C PRO A 424 -1.62 11.63 -14.24
N THR A 425 -0.83 12.62 -14.66
CA THR A 425 -0.43 13.77 -13.82
C THR A 425 -1.24 15.04 -14.11
N THR A 426 -2.12 14.98 -15.14
CA THR A 426 -2.99 16.10 -15.54
C THR A 426 -4.42 15.63 -15.75
N LEU A 427 -5.35 16.57 -15.83
CA LEU A 427 -6.77 16.27 -16.06
C LEU A 427 -7.05 16.03 -17.56
N LYS A 428 -6.51 16.86 -18.43
CA LYS A 428 -6.78 16.86 -19.88
C LYS A 428 -5.53 17.16 -20.68
N GLY A 429 -5.58 16.73 -21.94
CA GLY A 429 -4.52 16.92 -22.93
C GLY A 429 -3.36 15.96 -22.75
N SER A 430 -2.47 15.94 -23.73
CA SER A 430 -1.22 15.17 -23.67
C SER A 430 -0.11 16.01 -23.05
N VAL A 431 0.81 15.40 -22.34
CA VAL A 431 2.03 16.04 -21.86
C VAL A 431 3.03 16.10 -23.00
N ALA A 432 3.62 17.29 -23.23
CA ALA A 432 4.69 17.47 -24.21
C ALA A 432 6.06 17.10 -23.63
N GLU A 433 7.00 16.79 -24.51
CA GLU A 433 8.39 16.51 -24.10
C GLU A 433 8.95 17.67 -23.29
N GLY A 434 9.51 17.37 -22.11
CA GLY A 434 10.06 18.34 -21.17
C GLY A 434 9.07 19.08 -20.27
N GLU A 435 7.75 18.79 -20.39
CA GLU A 435 6.70 19.49 -19.62
C GLU A 435 6.02 18.60 -18.55
N GLY A 436 6.44 17.35 -18.43
CA GLY A 436 5.80 16.37 -17.56
C GLY A 436 6.21 16.48 -16.08
N LYS A 437 5.57 15.66 -15.26
CA LYS A 437 5.91 15.47 -13.86
C LYS A 437 6.25 14.00 -13.60
N LYS A 438 7.27 13.78 -12.78
CA LYS A 438 7.58 12.43 -12.30
C LYS A 438 6.35 11.77 -11.68
N ASN A 439 6.24 10.48 -11.84
CA ASN A 439 5.20 9.71 -11.17
C ASN A 439 5.34 9.81 -9.66
N THR A 440 4.22 10.00 -8.95
CA THR A 440 4.18 10.04 -7.49
C THR A 440 3.65 8.71 -6.97
N MET A 441 4.51 7.96 -6.29
CA MET A 441 4.15 6.71 -5.62
C MET A 441 3.84 6.97 -4.15
N LEU A 442 2.60 6.71 -3.74
CA LEU A 442 2.18 6.89 -2.35
C LEU A 442 2.31 5.59 -1.57
N ASN A 443 3.31 5.51 -0.69
CA ASN A 443 3.42 4.45 0.30
C ASN A 443 2.36 4.69 1.39
N VAL A 444 1.37 3.83 1.43
CA VAL A 444 0.19 3.96 2.31
C VAL A 444 0.23 3.02 3.50
N GLY A 445 1.06 2.01 3.43
CA GLY A 445 1.25 1.02 4.49
C GLY A 445 2.72 0.72 4.73
N SER A 446 3.04 0.43 5.97
CA SER A 446 4.36 -0.01 6.41
C SER A 446 4.19 -1.11 7.43
N SER A 447 5.05 -2.10 7.37
CA SER A 447 5.15 -3.16 8.37
C SER A 447 6.28 -2.85 9.33
N PHE A 448 6.05 -3.12 10.61
CA PHE A 448 7.05 -2.91 11.66
C PHE A 448 7.16 -4.13 12.55
N MET A 449 8.40 -4.38 12.98
CA MET A 449 8.69 -5.29 14.07
C MET A 449 8.88 -4.48 15.35
N PHE A 450 8.29 -4.90 16.47
CA PHE A 450 8.42 -4.26 17.77
C PHE A 450 8.45 -5.29 18.90
N VAL A 451 8.86 -4.88 20.08
CA VAL A 451 9.14 -5.76 21.20
C VAL A 451 8.30 -5.35 22.41
N ASN A 452 7.71 -6.34 23.07
CA ASN A 452 6.98 -6.15 24.32
C ASN A 452 7.92 -5.67 25.44
N ASN A 453 7.54 -4.63 26.16
CA ASN A 453 8.37 -4.06 27.23
C ASN A 453 8.66 -5.05 28.37
N ARG A 454 7.81 -6.06 28.57
CA ARG A 454 8.05 -7.15 29.53
C ARG A 454 9.39 -7.86 29.34
N VAL A 455 9.90 -7.89 28.10
CA VAL A 455 11.23 -8.44 27.79
C VAL A 455 12.33 -7.70 28.57
N SER A 456 12.14 -6.41 28.87
CA SER A 456 13.10 -5.59 29.62
C SER A 456 13.22 -5.98 31.09
N GLU A 457 12.26 -6.72 31.65
CA GLU A 457 12.26 -7.16 33.05
C GLU A 457 13.26 -8.30 33.32
N ASN A 458 13.69 -9.03 32.27
CA ASN A 458 14.68 -10.11 32.36
C ASN A 458 15.89 -9.80 31.47
N ALA A 459 17.01 -9.47 32.09
CA ALA A 459 18.23 -9.07 31.38
C ALA A 459 18.76 -10.14 30.39
N GLY A 460 18.65 -11.41 30.75
CA GLY A 460 19.06 -12.52 29.88
C GLY A 460 18.16 -12.65 28.65
N LYS A 461 16.85 -12.59 28.85
CA LYS A 461 15.86 -12.61 27.80
C LYS A 461 15.99 -11.37 26.88
N LYS A 462 16.17 -10.18 27.48
CA LYS A 462 16.42 -8.95 26.74
C LYS A 462 17.63 -9.10 25.83
N LYS A 463 18.74 -9.65 26.34
CA LYS A 463 19.94 -9.89 25.55
C LYS A 463 19.65 -10.86 24.39
N ALA A 464 18.96 -11.97 24.64
CA ALA A 464 18.63 -12.97 23.61
C ALA A 464 17.76 -12.35 22.50
N VAL A 465 16.72 -11.59 22.86
CA VAL A 465 15.85 -10.89 21.89
C VAL A 465 16.64 -9.83 21.12
N THR A 466 17.49 -9.05 21.77
CA THR A 466 18.36 -8.05 21.12
C THR A 466 19.32 -8.71 20.13
N ASP A 467 19.97 -9.80 20.50
CA ASP A 467 20.89 -10.53 19.62
C ASP A 467 20.14 -11.14 18.41
N PHE A 468 18.92 -11.66 18.62
CA PHE A 468 18.10 -12.16 17.54
C PHE A 468 17.67 -11.06 16.55
N LEU A 469 17.27 -9.90 17.06
CA LEU A 469 16.94 -8.75 16.21
C LEU A 469 18.17 -8.25 15.44
N LYS A 470 19.34 -8.15 16.08
CA LYS A 470 20.59 -7.82 15.38
C LYS A 470 20.92 -8.83 14.27
N PHE A 471 20.66 -10.11 14.52
CA PHE A 471 20.82 -11.16 13.50
C PHE A 471 19.86 -10.94 12.34
N LEU A 472 18.56 -10.72 12.59
CA LEU A 472 17.55 -10.48 11.55
C LEU A 472 17.85 -9.23 10.70
N TYR A 473 18.46 -8.19 11.30
CA TYR A 473 18.86 -6.98 10.62
C TYR A 473 20.31 -6.95 10.15
N SER A 474 20.98 -8.11 10.10
CA SER A 474 22.26 -8.25 9.42
C SER A 474 22.08 -8.18 7.89
N LYS A 475 23.12 -7.74 7.17
CA LYS A 475 23.10 -7.66 5.69
C LYS A 475 22.63 -8.95 5.02
N ALA A 476 23.06 -10.09 5.54
CA ALA A 476 22.71 -11.39 4.97
C ALA A 476 21.22 -11.70 5.12
N GLU A 477 20.63 -11.43 6.29
CA GLU A 477 19.22 -11.71 6.56
C GLU A 477 18.29 -10.69 5.87
N LEU A 478 18.72 -9.43 5.74
CA LEU A 478 18.01 -8.42 4.96
C LEU A 478 17.95 -8.82 3.47
N ALA A 479 19.08 -9.27 2.91
CA ALA A 479 19.12 -9.80 1.55
C ALA A 479 18.19 -11.03 1.39
N ALA A 480 18.25 -11.97 2.32
CA ALA A 480 17.38 -13.15 2.32
C ALA A 480 15.89 -12.76 2.41
N PHE A 481 15.53 -11.74 3.20
CA PHE A 481 14.16 -11.23 3.27
C PHE A 481 13.66 -10.79 1.88
N THR A 482 14.43 -9.95 1.19
CA THR A 482 14.05 -9.48 -0.16
C THR A 482 13.98 -10.64 -1.16
N GLU A 483 14.90 -11.59 -1.08
CA GLU A 483 14.91 -12.78 -1.95
C GLU A 483 13.67 -13.68 -1.73
N TYR A 484 13.11 -13.72 -0.50
CA TYR A 484 11.90 -14.49 -0.20
C TYR A 484 10.61 -13.74 -0.57
N LEU A 485 10.56 -12.43 -0.34
CA LEU A 485 9.34 -11.65 -0.52
C LEU A 485 9.28 -10.87 -1.85
N GLY A 486 10.42 -10.58 -2.47
CA GLY A 486 10.47 -9.66 -3.61
C GLY A 486 10.21 -8.19 -3.21
N MET A 487 10.18 -7.89 -1.93
CA MET A 487 9.92 -6.55 -1.38
C MET A 487 11.13 -6.09 -0.58
N ASN A 488 11.44 -4.81 -0.63
CA ASN A 488 12.54 -4.23 0.13
C ASN A 488 12.07 -3.75 1.50
N ILE A 489 12.92 -3.96 2.51
CA ILE A 489 12.86 -3.20 3.74
C ILE A 489 13.38 -1.78 3.43
N PRO A 490 12.83 -0.70 4.03
CA PRO A 490 13.29 0.66 3.77
C PRO A 490 14.64 0.94 4.48
N ILE A 491 15.63 0.15 4.13
CA ILE A 491 17.03 0.20 4.55
C ILE A 491 17.87 0.03 3.28
N ASN A 492 18.97 0.77 3.16
CA ASN A 492 19.85 0.63 2.01
C ASN A 492 20.80 -0.57 2.21
N TYR A 493 20.53 -1.69 1.54
CA TYR A 493 21.35 -2.91 1.54
C TYR A 493 21.37 -3.56 0.16
N ASP A 494 22.43 -4.34 -0.10
CA ASP A 494 22.59 -5.07 -1.35
C ASP A 494 21.93 -6.46 -1.25
N TYR A 495 21.38 -6.93 -2.37
CA TYR A 495 20.86 -8.30 -2.55
C TYR A 495 21.06 -8.77 -4.00
N ASP A 496 21.00 -10.07 -4.25
CA ASP A 496 21.17 -10.63 -5.58
C ASP A 496 19.88 -10.50 -6.41
N GLU A 497 19.81 -9.48 -7.27
CA GLU A 497 18.66 -9.23 -8.15
C GLU A 497 18.34 -10.39 -9.09
N LYS A 498 19.34 -11.22 -9.45
CA LYS A 498 19.12 -12.39 -10.31
C LYS A 498 18.24 -13.45 -9.65
N LYS A 499 18.20 -13.47 -8.32
CA LYS A 499 17.31 -14.37 -7.57
C LYS A 499 15.84 -13.94 -7.62
N LEU A 500 15.55 -12.67 -7.88
CA LEU A 500 14.20 -12.19 -8.08
C LEU A 500 13.65 -12.53 -9.47
N GLY A 501 14.49 -12.52 -10.50
CA GLY A 501 14.32 -13.11 -11.82
C GLY A 501 13.16 -12.67 -12.70
N ASP A 502 12.12 -12.06 -12.14
CA ASP A 502 10.90 -11.74 -12.87
C ASP A 502 10.90 -10.30 -13.40
N TYR A 503 10.33 -10.11 -14.58
CA TYR A 503 10.15 -8.80 -15.20
C TYR A 503 9.46 -7.80 -14.27
N TYR A 504 8.48 -8.23 -13.47
CA TYR A 504 7.75 -7.37 -12.53
C TYR A 504 8.69 -6.67 -11.54
N TYR A 505 9.59 -7.40 -10.91
CA TYR A 505 10.51 -6.82 -9.91
C TYR A 505 11.53 -5.88 -10.54
N THR A 506 12.08 -6.23 -11.70
CA THR A 506 13.06 -5.39 -12.39
C THR A 506 12.42 -4.10 -12.91
N SER A 507 11.20 -4.17 -13.48
CA SER A 507 10.45 -3.01 -13.94
C SER A 507 10.02 -2.11 -12.77
N PHE A 508 9.56 -2.70 -11.66
CA PHE A 508 9.18 -1.96 -10.45
C PHE A 508 10.37 -1.24 -9.83
N LYS A 509 11.54 -1.89 -9.76
CA LYS A 509 12.76 -1.25 -9.26
C LYS A 509 13.18 -0.07 -10.14
N LYS A 510 13.15 -0.23 -11.47
CA LYS A 510 13.43 0.86 -12.41
C LYS A 510 12.47 2.03 -12.17
N LEU A 511 11.15 1.77 -12.18
CA LEU A 511 10.14 2.77 -11.92
C LEU A 511 10.36 3.49 -10.58
N ARG A 512 10.62 2.75 -9.50
CA ARG A 512 10.84 3.35 -8.17
C ARG A 512 12.05 4.29 -8.15
N SER A 513 13.07 4.05 -8.98
CA SER A 513 14.23 4.96 -9.12
C SER A 513 13.92 6.22 -9.94
N GLU A 514 12.89 6.19 -10.77
CA GLU A 514 12.43 7.31 -11.60
C GLU A 514 11.32 8.13 -10.94
N ALA A 515 10.56 7.51 -10.03
CA ALA A 515 9.42 8.10 -9.34
C ALA A 515 9.81 8.86 -8.07
N ASP A 516 8.92 9.74 -7.63
CA ASP A 516 8.96 10.33 -6.30
C ASP A 516 8.11 9.47 -5.35
N VAL A 517 8.75 8.84 -4.37
CA VAL A 517 8.09 7.97 -3.40
C VAL A 517 7.78 8.76 -2.13
N ILE A 518 6.50 8.79 -1.73
CA ILE A 518 6.02 9.52 -0.57
C ILE A 518 5.57 8.53 0.48
N THR A 519 6.20 8.56 1.64
CA THR A 519 5.77 7.81 2.82
C THR A 519 5.00 8.74 3.77
N ALA A 520 3.88 8.26 4.30
CA ALA A 520 3.10 9.01 5.30
C ALA A 520 3.83 8.98 6.65
N ALA A 521 4.80 9.86 6.82
CA ALA A 521 5.61 9.99 8.04
C ALA A 521 5.83 11.48 8.35
N SER A 522 5.77 11.87 9.62
CA SER A 522 5.82 13.27 10.00
C SER A 522 6.47 13.48 11.36
N ASP A 523 7.21 14.58 11.47
CA ASP A 523 7.65 15.15 12.74
C ASP A 523 6.63 16.16 13.32
N ASN A 524 5.56 16.44 12.58
CA ASN A 524 4.50 17.34 13.04
C ASN A 524 3.63 16.65 14.11
N PRO A 525 3.53 17.21 15.33
CA PRO A 525 2.77 16.61 16.42
C PRO A 525 1.30 16.34 16.10
N VAL A 526 0.68 17.15 15.26
CA VAL A 526 -0.72 16.93 14.85
C VAL A 526 -0.87 15.61 14.11
N GLN A 527 0.10 15.28 13.28
CA GLN A 527 0.04 14.06 12.46
C GLN A 527 0.53 12.82 13.23
N TYR A 528 1.71 12.85 13.86
CA TYR A 528 2.22 11.64 14.52
C TYR A 528 1.45 11.27 15.79
N LYS A 529 0.91 12.25 16.53
CA LYS A 529 0.04 11.99 17.71
C LYS A 529 -1.38 11.55 17.34
N ASN A 530 -1.79 11.72 16.09
CA ASN A 530 -3.09 11.36 15.59
C ASN A 530 -2.97 10.48 14.32
N LEU A 531 -1.97 9.63 14.25
CA LEU A 531 -1.60 8.87 13.05
C LEU A 531 -2.80 8.14 12.43
N SER A 532 -3.65 7.52 13.24
CA SER A 532 -4.85 6.82 12.76
C SER A 532 -5.82 7.68 11.94
N SER A 533 -5.82 9.01 12.16
CA SER A 533 -6.65 9.96 11.39
C SER A 533 -6.06 10.30 10.02
N PHE A 534 -4.78 10.00 9.79
CA PHE A 534 -4.04 10.34 8.56
C PHE A 534 -3.61 9.13 7.74
N ILE A 535 -3.86 7.91 8.22
CA ILE A 535 -3.57 6.70 7.47
C ILE A 535 -4.45 6.62 6.23
N LEU A 536 -3.83 6.40 5.07
CA LEU A 536 -4.53 6.20 3.79
C LEU A 536 -4.67 4.73 3.39
N GLY A 537 -4.03 3.83 4.11
CA GLY A 537 -4.10 2.39 3.86
C GLY A 537 -5.40 1.74 4.30
N PHE A 538 -5.39 0.42 4.45
CA PHE A 538 -6.50 -0.35 5.00
C PHE A 538 -6.92 0.20 6.36
N GLY A 539 -8.24 0.47 6.52
CA GLY A 539 -8.78 1.03 7.75
C GLY A 539 -8.58 2.54 7.94
N GLY A 540 -8.01 3.23 6.96
CA GLY A 540 -7.87 4.69 6.99
C GLY A 540 -9.21 5.42 6.92
N ALA A 541 -9.25 6.63 7.48
CA ALA A 541 -10.48 7.43 7.60
C ALA A 541 -11.18 7.71 6.26
N LEU A 542 -10.41 7.80 5.16
CA LEU A 542 -10.96 8.06 3.82
C LEU A 542 -11.56 6.84 3.13
N ASN A 543 -11.43 5.65 3.70
CA ASN A 543 -12.04 4.44 3.15
C ASN A 543 -13.53 4.32 3.50
N TYR A 544 -14.00 5.18 4.39
CA TYR A 544 -15.39 5.25 4.83
C TYR A 544 -15.97 6.61 4.46
N TYR A 545 -17.28 6.64 4.25
CA TYR A 545 -18.00 7.88 4.00
C TYR A 545 -19.34 7.86 4.73
N THR A 546 -19.88 9.04 4.99
CA THR A 546 -21.20 9.21 5.62
C THR A 546 -22.23 9.47 4.53
N TYR A 547 -23.32 8.70 4.51
CA TYR A 547 -24.43 8.91 3.61
C TYR A 547 -25.74 8.84 4.38
N ASN A 548 -26.59 9.87 4.25
CA ASN A 548 -27.85 10.00 5.00
C ASN A 548 -27.67 9.79 6.52
N GLY A 549 -26.58 10.30 7.09
CA GLY A 549 -26.27 10.21 8.51
C GLY A 549 -25.75 8.85 8.99
N GLN A 550 -25.51 7.90 8.08
CA GLN A 550 -24.93 6.59 8.39
C GLN A 550 -23.50 6.47 7.84
N VAL A 551 -22.61 5.86 8.62
CA VAL A 551 -21.26 5.54 8.15
C VAL A 551 -21.33 4.30 7.26
N MET A 552 -20.94 4.47 6.01
CA MET A 552 -20.87 3.42 5.01
C MET A 552 -19.49 2.79 5.02
N MET A 553 -19.45 1.45 5.03
CA MET A 553 -18.22 0.65 5.12
C MET A 553 -17.96 -0.16 3.85
N GLU A 554 -18.77 0.07 2.82
CA GLU A 554 -18.59 -0.53 1.50
C GLU A 554 -17.46 0.17 0.74
N GLY A 555 -16.72 -0.56 -0.09
CA GLY A 555 -15.73 0.04 -0.98
C GLY A 555 -16.37 0.90 -2.07
N TYR A 556 -15.61 1.81 -2.67
CA TYR A 556 -16.13 2.78 -3.64
C TYR A 556 -16.83 2.12 -4.83
N LEU A 557 -16.26 1.03 -5.39
CA LEU A 557 -16.91 0.33 -6.50
C LEU A 557 -18.28 -0.23 -6.10
N GLN A 558 -18.41 -0.80 -4.91
CA GLN A 558 -19.70 -1.29 -4.43
C GLN A 558 -20.68 -0.13 -4.18
N ALA A 559 -20.18 1.00 -3.69
CA ALA A 559 -20.98 2.21 -3.52
C ALA A 559 -21.59 2.69 -4.85
N TYR A 560 -20.79 2.76 -5.92
CA TYR A 560 -21.31 3.13 -7.25
C TYR A 560 -22.34 2.14 -7.76
N ARG A 561 -22.12 0.83 -7.59
CA ARG A 561 -23.09 -0.22 -7.95
C ARG A 561 -24.39 -0.11 -7.16
N ASN A 562 -24.32 0.41 -5.94
CA ASN A 562 -25.48 0.70 -5.07
C ASN A 562 -26.11 2.08 -5.38
N GLY A 563 -25.72 2.73 -6.48
CA GLY A 563 -26.30 4.00 -6.93
C GLY A 563 -25.76 5.25 -6.21
N ARG A 564 -24.63 5.14 -5.50
CA ARG A 564 -23.92 6.31 -4.96
C ARG A 564 -23.13 6.97 -6.09
N THR A 565 -22.88 8.27 -5.93
CA THR A 565 -22.07 9.06 -6.87
C THR A 565 -20.72 9.41 -6.28
N ALA A 566 -19.77 9.82 -7.11
CA ALA A 566 -18.49 10.38 -6.67
C ALA A 566 -18.70 11.58 -5.74
N LYS A 567 -19.73 12.41 -6.01
CA LYS A 567 -20.13 13.52 -5.15
C LYS A 567 -20.57 13.03 -3.76
N ASP A 568 -21.40 11.98 -3.68
CA ASP A 568 -21.87 11.45 -2.39
C ASP A 568 -20.70 10.92 -1.54
N ILE A 569 -19.81 10.15 -2.14
CA ILE A 569 -18.64 9.61 -1.47
C ILE A 569 -17.69 10.74 -1.05
N TYR A 570 -17.41 11.67 -1.96
CA TYR A 570 -16.53 12.80 -1.71
C TYR A 570 -17.02 13.67 -0.55
N THR A 571 -18.27 14.10 -0.57
CA THR A 571 -18.86 14.96 0.47
C THR A 571 -19.03 14.23 1.80
N GLY A 572 -19.20 12.91 1.77
CA GLY A 572 -19.34 12.07 2.96
C GLY A 572 -18.01 11.68 3.64
N SER A 573 -16.86 11.95 3.03
CA SER A 573 -15.53 11.53 3.53
C SER A 573 -14.56 12.71 3.71
N THR A 574 -15.05 13.83 4.22
CA THR A 574 -14.26 15.02 4.55
C THR A 574 -13.85 15.07 6.02
N LEU A 575 -12.83 15.82 6.34
CA LEU A 575 -12.43 16.10 7.70
C LEU A 575 -13.14 17.38 8.19
N SER A 576 -13.97 17.28 9.23
CA SER A 576 -14.65 18.46 9.73
C SER A 576 -13.73 19.40 10.53
N GLU A 577 -14.01 20.69 10.52
CA GLU A 577 -13.29 21.68 11.33
C GLU A 577 -13.30 21.33 12.83
N ALA A 578 -14.41 20.77 13.34
CA ALA A 578 -14.52 20.36 14.73
C ALA A 578 -13.57 19.20 15.09
N ILE A 579 -13.45 18.20 14.19
CA ILE A 579 -12.48 17.10 14.35
C ILE A 579 -11.06 17.67 14.28
N TRP A 580 -10.77 18.53 13.32
CA TRP A 580 -9.47 19.17 13.17
C TRP A 580 -9.02 19.91 14.43
N LYS A 581 -9.89 20.73 15.04
CA LYS A 581 -9.63 21.38 16.33
C LYS A 581 -9.27 20.38 17.44
N THR A 582 -9.94 19.23 17.48
CA THR A 582 -9.62 18.16 18.42
C THR A 582 -8.22 17.57 18.17
N LEU A 583 -7.83 17.36 16.90
CA LEU A 583 -6.50 16.89 16.55
C LEU A 583 -5.40 17.89 16.96
N LEU A 584 -5.64 19.20 16.74
CA LEU A 584 -4.75 20.26 17.20
C LEU A 584 -4.62 20.32 18.72
N GLU A 585 -5.70 20.11 19.47
CA GLU A 585 -5.68 20.06 20.93
C GLU A 585 -4.91 18.83 21.45
N ASN A 586 -5.07 17.68 20.80
CA ASN A 586 -4.30 16.47 21.14
C ASN A 586 -2.79 16.67 20.90
N ALA A 587 -2.42 17.40 19.87
CA ALA A 587 -1.03 17.69 19.55
C ALA A 587 -0.31 18.53 20.62
N LYS A 588 -1.07 19.33 21.40
CA LYS A 588 -0.53 20.17 22.47
C LYS A 588 -0.34 19.44 23.80
N LYS A 589 -0.90 18.27 23.94
CA LYS A 589 -0.76 17.40 25.14
C LYS A 589 0.48 16.54 25.03
#